data_42420a1e0ddded7aaa218fd962627a0d
#
_entry.id   42420a1e0ddded7aaa218fd962627a0d
#
_cell.length_a   1.000
_cell.length_b   1.000
_cell.length_c   1.000
_cell.angle_alpha   90.00
_cell.angle_beta   90.00
_cell.angle_gamma   90.00
#
_symmetry.space_group_name_H-M   'P 1'
#
loop_
_entity.id
_entity.type
_entity.pdbx_description
1 polymer ?
#
loop_
_entity_poly.entity_id
_entity_poly.type
_entity_poly.pdbx_seq_one_letter_code
_entity_poly.pdbx_strand_id
1 'polypeptide(L)'
;MRSSSYSVLPARTLRAVVVFALTAGLAASVPAAQAKTPVPRETPATTPVAAKPYMGWSSWSMQSSKYPGLNPDGDYSYLTEANVLKQTDALAAKLKNYGYDHVNIDAGWWMDKTWKTGFDQYGRQTPDPVRFPHGMKSVADHIHSKGLKAGIYLPVGLEKGAYGDGKTPIWNAPGCTTADVVYSDLRTTNGWDNAYKLNFDNPCAQKYIDSQAQQFADWGYDFLKLDGVGPGSFKSGDNYNNVPDVAAWQKAISATGRPIHLELSWSLDIGHAADWKKYSNGWRIDTDVECYCNTLVTWENSVNDRWDDAPAWSRKAGPGGWNDLDGIDVGNGEMDGLTKAERQSYMTLWAINKSPLFTGDDLTKLDSYGVSLLTNKEVIAVDQNDSPVARPVTTVGDQQVWGTKNADGSYTVALFNLADSPASVTAQWASLGFTGNASVRDLWNKANLGTYKNKITEALPAHGSRLFTVKPGGGTLTATSYEAESAANTLSGNASVAGCDACSGGKKVGNLYTGGKLRFNDVTVKKDGIYTVQVAYVSGDARSVTVLSNSGNGTSEKFPSTGDWSTAETVSVQLALKAGSNTITFDSGSGYAPDIDKIVVPQSV
;
A
#
# COMPACT_ATOMS: atom_id res chain seq x y z
N MET A 1 -48.24 -29.09 1.86
CA MET A 1 -49.45 -29.43 1.04
C MET A 1 -49.26 -28.80 -0.34
N ARG A 2 -49.19 -29.68 -1.36
CA ARG A 2 -49.46 -29.52 -2.81
C ARG A 2 -48.80 -28.34 -3.51
N SER A 3 -47.73 -28.48 -4.34
CA SER A 3 -47.53 -29.23 -5.63
C SER A 3 -48.44 -28.75 -6.75
N SER A 4 -47.82 -28.31 -7.81
CA SER A 4 -47.91 -28.72 -9.23
C SER A 4 -47.40 -27.57 -10.12
N SER A 5 -46.36 -27.70 -10.90
CA SER A 5 -46.03 -28.56 -12.05
C SER A 5 -46.84 -28.34 -13.31
N TYR A 6 -46.15 -28.28 -14.41
CA TYR A 6 -46.42 -28.55 -15.85
C TYR A 6 -46.36 -27.29 -16.74
N SER A 7 -45.87 -27.35 -17.98
CA SER A 7 -44.97 -28.18 -18.80
C SER A 7 -44.79 -27.49 -20.17
N VAL A 8 -43.71 -27.50 -20.67
CA VAL A 8 -42.98 -27.78 -21.95
C VAL A 8 -43.75 -27.91 -23.26
N LEU A 9 -43.30 -27.17 -24.30
CA LEU A 9 -43.04 -27.42 -25.74
C LEU A 9 -44.23 -27.34 -26.75
N PRO A 10 -43.95 -27.34 -28.11
CA PRO A 10 -42.79 -26.84 -28.91
C PRO A 10 -43.16 -26.07 -30.21
N ALA A 11 -42.10 -25.77 -30.97
CA ALA A 11 -41.95 -25.10 -32.26
C ALA A 11 -42.88 -25.51 -33.42
N ARG A 12 -43.02 -24.60 -34.41
CA ARG A 12 -43.08 -24.93 -35.86
C ARG A 12 -42.71 -23.73 -36.74
N THR A 13 -41.80 -24.03 -37.65
CA THR A 13 -41.38 -23.28 -38.83
C THR A 13 -42.43 -23.09 -39.88
N LEU A 14 -42.46 -21.92 -40.57
CA LEU A 14 -43.03 -21.82 -41.92
C LEU A 14 -42.12 -20.98 -42.81
N ARG A 15 -41.68 -21.57 -43.91
CA ARG A 15 -41.07 -20.94 -45.07
C ARG A 15 -42.18 -20.42 -45.98
N ALA A 16 -42.00 -19.20 -46.54
CA ALA A 16 -42.72 -18.79 -47.70
C ALA A 16 -41.76 -18.21 -48.74
N VAL A 17 -41.78 -18.82 -49.88
CA VAL A 17 -41.15 -18.40 -51.13
C VAL A 17 -42.13 -17.51 -51.88
N VAL A 18 -41.73 -16.38 -52.41
CA VAL A 18 -42.48 -15.66 -53.49
C VAL A 18 -41.50 -15.11 -54.53
N VAL A 19 -41.98 -15.30 -55.75
CA VAL A 19 -41.33 -15.25 -57.04
C VAL A 19 -41.26 -13.80 -57.58
N PHE A 20 -40.23 -13.57 -58.42
CA PHE A 20 -39.93 -12.40 -59.21
C PHE A 20 -41.05 -11.87 -60.15
N ALA A 21 -41.08 -10.56 -60.34
CA ALA A 21 -41.50 -9.93 -61.58
C ALA A 21 -40.56 -8.74 -61.90
N LEU A 22 -39.93 -8.82 -63.07
CA LEU A 22 -39.12 -7.75 -63.68
C LEU A 22 -40.04 -6.69 -64.30
N THR A 23 -39.77 -5.41 -64.05
CA THR A 23 -40.07 -4.33 -64.97
C THR A 23 -38.87 -3.39 -65.11
N ALA A 24 -38.38 -3.26 -66.34
CA ALA A 24 -37.29 -2.36 -66.70
C ALA A 24 -37.79 -0.92 -66.81
N GLY A 25 -37.10 0.00 -66.11
CA GLY A 25 -37.30 1.44 -66.29
C GLY A 25 -35.90 2.09 -66.27
N LEU A 26 -35.49 2.66 -67.43
CA LEU A 26 -34.30 3.48 -67.55
C LEU A 26 -34.48 4.78 -66.74
N ALA A 27 -33.61 5.07 -65.80
CA ALA A 27 -33.39 6.40 -65.25
C ALA A 27 -31.91 6.67 -65.07
N ALA A 28 -31.53 7.87 -65.48
CA ALA A 28 -30.13 8.35 -65.59
C ALA A 28 -29.44 8.35 -64.23
N SER A 29 -28.17 7.87 -64.24
CA SER A 29 -27.30 7.82 -63.09
C SER A 29 -26.66 9.18 -62.80
N VAL A 30 -26.98 9.74 -61.61
CA VAL A 30 -26.16 10.77 -60.95
C VAL A 30 -25.17 10.02 -60.05
N PRO A 31 -23.84 10.31 -60.09
CA PRO A 31 -22.89 9.61 -59.22
C PRO A 31 -23.12 10.03 -57.76
N ALA A 32 -23.55 9.09 -56.91
CA ALA A 32 -23.61 9.26 -55.49
C ALA A 32 -22.18 9.37 -54.91
N ALA A 33 -21.91 10.47 -54.21
CA ALA A 33 -20.70 10.61 -53.42
C ALA A 33 -20.63 9.47 -52.39
N GLN A 34 -19.61 8.64 -52.47
CA GLN A 34 -19.34 7.60 -51.48
C GLN A 34 -19.07 8.26 -50.12
N ALA A 35 -19.98 8.14 -49.20
CA ALA A 35 -19.72 8.44 -47.81
C ALA A 35 -18.60 7.53 -47.31
N LYS A 36 -17.45 8.12 -46.98
CA LYS A 36 -16.36 7.41 -46.29
C LYS A 36 -16.90 6.87 -44.97
N THR A 37 -16.92 5.55 -44.82
CA THR A 37 -17.11 4.87 -43.54
C THR A 37 -16.15 5.48 -42.52
N PRO A 38 -16.62 5.91 -41.33
CA PRO A 38 -15.72 6.34 -40.28
C PRO A 38 -14.81 5.16 -39.93
N VAL A 39 -13.50 5.34 -40.09
CA VAL A 39 -12.50 4.43 -39.51
C VAL A 39 -12.77 4.42 -38.00
N PRO A 40 -12.96 3.25 -37.35
CA PRO A 40 -13.06 3.20 -35.91
C PRO A 40 -11.80 3.85 -35.34
N ARG A 41 -11.97 4.91 -34.57
CA ARG A 41 -10.89 5.52 -33.81
C ARG A 41 -10.51 4.47 -32.77
N GLU A 42 -9.37 3.81 -32.97
CA GLU A 42 -8.78 3.00 -31.90
C GLU A 42 -8.60 3.95 -30.71
N THR A 43 -9.40 3.73 -29.67
CA THR A 43 -9.15 4.32 -28.35
C THR A 43 -7.78 3.79 -27.94
N PRO A 44 -6.78 4.66 -27.68
CA PRO A 44 -5.53 4.19 -27.13
C PRO A 44 -5.86 3.34 -25.89
N ALA A 45 -5.30 2.15 -25.79
CA ALA A 45 -5.39 1.35 -24.56
C ALA A 45 -4.82 2.23 -23.43
N THR A 46 -5.70 2.83 -22.64
CA THR A 46 -5.30 3.60 -21.46
C THR A 46 -4.67 2.62 -20.50
N THR A 47 -3.39 2.81 -20.18
CA THR A 47 -2.74 2.08 -19.10
C THR A 47 -3.64 2.21 -17.86
N PRO A 48 -4.04 1.09 -17.22
CA PRO A 48 -4.89 1.19 -16.04
C PRO A 48 -4.26 2.13 -15.01
N VAL A 49 -5.06 2.99 -14.41
CA VAL A 49 -4.62 3.84 -13.30
C VAL A 49 -4.04 2.93 -12.21
N ALA A 50 -2.88 3.29 -11.65
CA ALA A 50 -2.16 2.52 -10.63
C ALA A 50 -1.77 1.08 -11.04
N ALA A 51 -1.45 0.83 -12.32
CA ALA A 51 -0.84 -0.44 -12.73
C ALA A 51 0.46 -0.73 -11.94
N LYS A 52 1.15 0.33 -11.51
CA LYS A 52 2.33 0.34 -10.63
C LYS A 52 2.15 1.40 -9.54
N PRO A 53 2.90 1.30 -8.43
CA PRO A 53 2.95 2.39 -7.44
C PRO A 53 3.35 3.69 -8.11
N TYR A 54 2.72 4.80 -7.75
CA TYR A 54 3.12 6.09 -8.30
C TYR A 54 4.44 6.59 -7.69
N MET A 55 5.12 7.48 -8.41
CA MET A 55 6.36 8.11 -7.96
C MET A 55 6.26 9.62 -8.18
N GLY A 56 6.71 10.41 -7.22
CA GLY A 56 6.58 11.85 -7.37
C GLY A 56 7.09 12.67 -6.20
N TRP A 57 6.42 13.80 -5.99
CA TRP A 57 6.65 14.73 -4.89
C TRP A 57 5.32 15.16 -4.28
N SER A 58 5.30 15.34 -2.95
CA SER A 58 4.18 15.93 -2.22
C SER A 58 4.67 17.10 -1.36
N SER A 59 3.83 18.11 -1.20
CA SER A 59 4.19 19.31 -0.45
C SER A 59 4.13 19.15 1.07
N TRP A 60 3.57 18.05 1.58
CA TRP A 60 3.19 17.95 3.00
C TRP A 60 4.37 18.03 3.96
N SER A 61 5.44 17.27 3.75
CA SER A 61 6.59 17.25 4.65
C SER A 61 7.21 18.64 4.81
N MET A 62 7.27 19.41 3.72
CA MET A 62 7.73 20.81 3.75
C MET A 62 6.76 21.74 4.48
N GLN A 63 5.46 21.45 4.45
CA GLN A 63 4.44 22.25 5.12
C GLN A 63 4.39 22.01 6.62
N SER A 64 4.48 20.76 7.04
CA SER A 64 4.31 20.33 8.44
C SER A 64 5.56 20.55 9.29
N SER A 65 6.73 20.67 8.65
CA SER A 65 8.01 20.80 9.33
C SER A 65 8.19 22.16 9.99
N LYS A 66 8.77 22.14 11.20
CA LYS A 66 9.27 23.33 11.92
C LYS A 66 10.76 23.58 11.66
N TYR A 67 11.31 23.01 10.58
CA TYR A 67 12.70 23.25 10.20
C TYR A 67 12.95 24.76 10.05
N PRO A 68 14.05 25.30 10.63
CA PRO A 68 14.30 26.73 10.68
C PRO A 68 14.27 27.42 9.32
N GLY A 69 13.43 28.45 9.20
CA GLY A 69 13.28 29.26 7.98
C GLY A 69 12.40 28.66 6.89
N LEU A 70 11.82 27.47 7.12
CA LEU A 70 10.95 26.83 6.13
C LEU A 70 9.54 27.41 6.12
N ASN A 71 8.95 27.57 7.31
CA ASN A 71 7.61 28.13 7.53
C ASN A 71 7.68 29.37 8.44
N PRO A 72 8.24 30.51 7.97
CA PRO A 72 8.53 31.68 8.81
C PRO A 72 7.28 32.37 9.37
N ASP A 73 6.15 32.25 8.68
CA ASP A 73 4.87 32.88 9.06
C ASP A 73 3.88 31.88 9.69
N GLY A 74 4.38 30.74 10.17
CA GLY A 74 3.58 29.66 10.76
C GLY A 74 3.33 28.49 9.82
N ASP A 75 2.63 27.48 10.34
CA ASP A 75 2.32 26.26 9.62
C ASP A 75 1.67 26.55 8.25
N TYR A 76 2.04 25.78 7.24
CA TYR A 76 1.58 25.91 5.84
C TYR A 76 2.03 27.18 5.09
N SER A 77 2.85 28.05 5.66
CA SER A 77 3.35 29.23 4.93
C SER A 77 4.23 28.84 3.73
N TYR A 78 4.81 27.64 3.75
CA TYR A 78 5.55 27.07 2.64
C TYR A 78 4.68 26.84 1.39
N LEU A 79 3.40 26.45 1.56
CA LEU A 79 2.53 26.10 0.45
C LEU A 79 2.06 27.33 -0.31
N THR A 80 2.77 27.67 -1.36
CA THR A 80 2.45 28.74 -2.31
C THR A 80 2.60 28.24 -3.75
N GLU A 81 1.90 28.89 -4.69
CA GLU A 81 2.07 28.64 -6.13
C GLU A 81 3.56 28.69 -6.52
N ALA A 82 4.28 29.72 -6.12
CA ALA A 82 5.70 29.88 -6.45
C ALA A 82 6.56 28.70 -5.97
N ASN A 83 6.35 28.20 -4.75
CA ASN A 83 7.08 27.05 -4.23
C ASN A 83 6.70 25.76 -4.95
N VAL A 84 5.42 25.53 -5.23
CA VAL A 84 4.97 24.35 -5.99
C VAL A 84 5.58 24.33 -7.39
N LEU A 85 5.56 25.46 -8.12
CA LEU A 85 6.17 25.56 -9.45
C LEU A 85 7.68 25.31 -9.40
N LYS A 86 8.37 25.84 -8.38
CA LYS A 86 9.80 25.61 -8.16
C LYS A 86 10.14 24.13 -7.92
N GLN A 87 9.36 23.43 -7.10
CA GLN A 87 9.53 22.00 -6.86
C GLN A 87 9.19 21.19 -8.12
N THR A 88 8.15 21.57 -8.86
CA THR A 88 7.79 20.98 -10.14
C THR A 88 8.95 21.02 -11.14
N ASP A 89 9.58 22.20 -11.29
CA ASP A 89 10.72 22.38 -12.18
C ASP A 89 11.93 21.55 -11.75
N ALA A 90 12.18 21.46 -10.44
CA ALA A 90 13.25 20.64 -9.87
C ALA A 90 12.98 19.14 -10.08
N LEU A 91 11.75 18.68 -9.87
CA LEU A 91 11.33 17.28 -10.17
C LEU A 91 11.59 16.93 -11.62
N ALA A 92 11.10 17.78 -12.53
CA ALA A 92 11.28 17.58 -13.97
C ALA A 92 12.74 17.50 -14.39
N ALA A 93 13.59 18.34 -13.79
CA ALA A 93 15.00 18.39 -14.12
C ALA A 93 15.82 17.23 -13.54
N LYS A 94 15.51 16.77 -12.31
CA LYS A 94 16.36 15.87 -11.55
C LYS A 94 15.84 14.43 -11.50
N LEU A 95 14.54 14.21 -11.39
CA LEU A 95 13.97 12.90 -11.03
C LEU A 95 13.04 12.31 -12.10
N LYS A 96 12.47 13.10 -13.00
CA LYS A 96 11.54 12.64 -14.05
C LYS A 96 12.09 11.46 -14.88
N ASN A 97 13.38 11.48 -15.24
CA ASN A 97 14.03 10.41 -16.02
C ASN A 97 14.20 9.09 -15.25
N TYR A 98 13.81 9.08 -13.97
CA TYR A 98 13.83 7.92 -13.09
C TYR A 98 12.42 7.42 -12.74
N GLY A 99 11.36 8.04 -13.31
CA GLY A 99 9.98 7.62 -13.17
C GLY A 99 9.13 8.48 -12.21
N TYR A 100 9.71 9.52 -11.58
CA TYR A 100 8.96 10.46 -10.74
C TYR A 100 8.16 11.41 -11.63
N ASP A 101 6.86 11.21 -11.71
CA ASP A 101 5.99 11.93 -12.64
C ASP A 101 4.77 12.62 -12.00
N HIS A 102 4.56 12.51 -10.68
CA HIS A 102 3.46 13.14 -9.96
C HIS A 102 3.93 14.31 -9.10
N VAL A 103 3.13 15.38 -9.06
CA VAL A 103 3.29 16.53 -8.14
C VAL A 103 1.98 16.68 -7.38
N ASN A 104 1.95 16.31 -6.10
CA ASN A 104 0.79 16.45 -5.24
C ASN A 104 0.84 17.75 -4.43
N ILE A 105 -0.22 18.54 -4.52
CA ILE A 105 -0.46 19.74 -3.70
C ILE A 105 -1.33 19.30 -2.53
N ASP A 106 -0.73 19.23 -1.35
CA ASP A 106 -1.37 18.72 -0.15
C ASP A 106 -2.28 19.77 0.52
N ALA A 107 -2.70 19.54 1.75
CA ALA A 107 -3.68 20.33 2.50
C ALA A 107 -3.38 21.83 2.52
N GLY A 108 -4.43 22.65 2.60
CA GLY A 108 -4.32 24.09 2.85
C GLY A 108 -4.35 24.98 1.62
N TRP A 109 -4.39 24.48 0.39
CA TRP A 109 -4.42 25.31 -0.83
C TRP A 109 -5.65 26.23 -0.91
N TRP A 110 -6.75 25.92 -0.21
CA TRP A 110 -8.00 26.71 -0.11
C TRP A 110 -8.14 27.50 1.20
N MET A 111 -7.10 27.54 2.03
CA MET A 111 -7.09 28.22 3.32
C MET A 111 -6.23 29.47 3.27
N ASP A 112 -6.65 30.53 3.94
CA ASP A 112 -5.80 31.70 4.17
C ASP A 112 -4.86 31.49 5.37
N LYS A 113 -3.98 32.46 5.63
CA LYS A 113 -3.03 32.41 6.76
C LYS A 113 -3.67 32.34 8.15
N THR A 114 -4.97 32.50 8.25
CA THR A 114 -5.75 32.40 9.50
C THR A 114 -6.58 31.13 9.56
N TRP A 115 -6.33 30.18 8.64
CA TRP A 115 -7.06 28.91 8.49
C TRP A 115 -8.52 29.09 8.05
N LYS A 116 -8.88 30.26 7.57
CA LYS A 116 -10.20 30.48 6.99
C LYS A 116 -10.25 29.85 5.60
N THR A 117 -11.19 28.96 5.43
CA THR A 117 -11.43 28.22 4.18
C THR A 117 -12.21 29.06 3.17
N GLY A 118 -11.83 28.95 1.88
CA GLY A 118 -12.51 29.60 0.77
C GLY A 118 -13.43 28.62 0.03
N PHE A 119 -14.65 29.07 -0.30
CA PHE A 119 -15.61 28.29 -1.08
C PHE A 119 -16.26 29.17 -2.15
N ASP A 120 -16.64 28.53 -3.27
CA ASP A 120 -17.45 29.17 -4.29
C ASP A 120 -18.95 29.18 -3.89
N GLN A 121 -19.78 29.76 -4.74
CA GLN A 121 -21.22 29.85 -4.54
C GLN A 121 -21.95 28.48 -4.50
N TYR A 122 -21.24 27.38 -4.72
CA TYR A 122 -21.75 26.00 -4.70
C TYR A 122 -21.15 25.16 -3.56
N GLY A 123 -20.40 25.81 -2.65
CA GLY A 123 -19.74 25.13 -1.54
C GLY A 123 -18.51 24.28 -1.93
N ARG A 124 -17.96 24.50 -3.13
CA ARG A 124 -16.71 23.84 -3.55
C ARG A 124 -15.50 24.69 -3.14
N GLN A 125 -14.40 24.05 -2.77
CA GLN A 125 -13.18 24.74 -2.36
C GLN A 125 -12.64 25.64 -3.49
N THR A 126 -12.18 26.84 -3.11
CA THR A 126 -11.50 27.77 -3.99
C THR A 126 -10.10 28.08 -3.48
N PRO A 127 -9.09 28.24 -4.36
CA PRO A 127 -7.74 28.53 -3.92
C PRO A 127 -7.66 29.87 -3.16
N ASP A 128 -6.77 29.91 -2.17
CA ASP A 128 -6.41 31.18 -1.53
C ASP A 128 -5.76 32.12 -2.57
N PRO A 129 -6.33 33.32 -2.83
CA PRO A 129 -5.88 34.17 -3.92
C PRO A 129 -4.51 34.83 -3.65
N VAL A 130 -4.03 34.81 -2.41
CA VAL A 130 -2.70 35.35 -2.04
C VAL A 130 -1.62 34.31 -2.34
N ARG A 131 -1.87 33.06 -1.96
CA ARG A 131 -0.90 31.97 -2.16
C ARG A 131 -0.94 31.35 -3.55
N PHE A 132 -2.11 31.35 -4.19
CA PHE A 132 -2.35 30.82 -5.56
C PHE A 132 -3.02 31.87 -6.44
N PRO A 133 -2.31 32.99 -6.76
CA PRO A 133 -2.89 34.13 -7.46
C PRO A 133 -3.41 33.85 -8.87
N HIS A 134 -2.91 32.79 -9.53
CA HIS A 134 -3.36 32.41 -10.86
C HIS A 134 -4.32 31.20 -10.84
N GLY A 135 -4.64 30.67 -9.64
CA GLY A 135 -5.58 29.58 -9.42
C GLY A 135 -5.01 28.20 -9.73
N MET A 136 -5.72 27.17 -9.26
CA MET A 136 -5.24 25.78 -9.30
C MET A 136 -5.14 25.20 -10.72
N LYS A 137 -5.95 25.69 -11.65
CA LYS A 137 -5.81 25.29 -13.07
C LYS A 137 -4.47 25.73 -13.65
N SER A 138 -4.02 26.94 -13.37
CA SER A 138 -2.72 27.41 -13.85
C SER A 138 -1.56 26.58 -13.31
N VAL A 139 -1.65 26.14 -12.06
CA VAL A 139 -0.66 25.23 -11.45
C VAL A 139 -0.64 23.88 -12.16
N ALA A 140 -1.81 23.29 -12.39
CA ALA A 140 -1.92 22.04 -13.14
C ALA A 140 -1.38 22.15 -14.57
N ASP A 141 -1.71 23.25 -15.29
CA ASP A 141 -1.19 23.52 -16.63
C ASP A 141 0.35 23.62 -16.64
N HIS A 142 0.96 24.26 -15.62
CA HIS A 142 2.42 24.30 -15.49
C HIS A 142 3.02 22.91 -15.26
N ILE A 143 2.45 22.12 -14.35
CA ILE A 143 2.89 20.74 -14.06
C ILE A 143 2.83 19.91 -15.36
N HIS A 144 1.74 20.00 -16.10
CA HIS A 144 1.58 19.33 -17.39
C HIS A 144 2.58 19.82 -18.46
N SER A 145 2.92 21.12 -18.45
CA SER A 145 3.92 21.66 -19.39
C SER A 145 5.31 21.02 -19.23
N LYS A 146 5.60 20.46 -18.02
CA LYS A 146 6.81 19.69 -17.73
C LYS A 146 6.65 18.19 -18.08
N GLY A 147 5.47 17.78 -18.56
CA GLY A 147 5.11 16.38 -18.81
C GLY A 147 5.02 15.56 -17.53
N LEU A 148 4.50 16.17 -16.48
CA LEU A 148 4.21 15.58 -15.17
C LEU A 148 2.69 15.56 -14.97
N LYS A 149 2.23 14.86 -13.94
CA LYS A 149 0.83 14.73 -13.53
C LYS A 149 0.56 15.58 -12.30
N ALA A 150 -0.59 16.27 -12.28
CA ALA A 150 -1.00 17.15 -11.20
C ALA A 150 -1.88 16.42 -10.19
N GLY A 151 -1.53 16.51 -8.90
CA GLY A 151 -2.28 15.98 -7.77
C GLY A 151 -2.80 17.10 -6.86
N ILE A 152 -3.93 16.85 -6.21
CA ILE A 152 -4.58 17.78 -5.28
C ILE A 152 -5.16 17.02 -4.09
N TYR A 153 -5.25 17.68 -2.95
CA TYR A 153 -5.76 17.16 -1.69
C TYR A 153 -7.17 17.67 -1.38
N LEU A 154 -7.96 16.84 -0.70
CA LEU A 154 -9.26 17.21 -0.14
C LEU A 154 -9.57 16.36 1.11
N PRO A 155 -10.18 16.92 2.18
CA PRO A 155 -10.72 16.12 3.28
C PRO A 155 -12.06 15.48 2.90
N VAL A 156 -12.38 14.33 3.51
CA VAL A 156 -13.68 13.67 3.35
C VAL A 156 -14.80 14.40 4.09
N GLY A 157 -16.03 14.33 3.55
CA GLY A 157 -17.22 14.96 4.10
C GLY A 157 -17.51 16.34 3.50
N LEU A 158 -18.52 17.04 4.02
CA LEU A 158 -18.82 18.44 3.70
C LEU A 158 -18.22 19.34 4.77
N GLU A 159 -17.18 20.12 4.44
CA GLU A 159 -16.59 21.05 5.39
C GLU A 159 -17.64 22.01 5.99
N LYS A 160 -17.53 22.27 7.30
CA LYS A 160 -18.49 23.12 8.02
C LYS A 160 -18.60 24.53 7.41
N GLY A 161 -17.50 25.05 6.86
CA GLY A 161 -17.49 26.34 6.14
C GLY A 161 -18.31 26.31 4.84
N ALA A 162 -18.30 25.19 4.13
CA ALA A 162 -19.06 25.01 2.90
C ALA A 162 -20.57 24.86 3.16
N TYR A 163 -20.95 24.31 4.33
CA TYR A 163 -22.36 24.17 4.71
C TYR A 163 -23.07 25.52 4.79
N GLY A 164 -22.42 26.56 5.37
CA GLY A 164 -22.99 27.87 5.56
C GLY A 164 -24.25 27.82 6.45
N ASP A 165 -25.40 28.26 5.90
CA ASP A 165 -26.72 28.17 6.54
C ASP A 165 -27.59 27.01 5.99
N GLY A 166 -27.00 26.10 5.25
CA GLY A 166 -27.67 24.95 4.62
C GLY A 166 -28.37 25.27 3.29
N LYS A 167 -28.31 26.51 2.82
CA LYS A 167 -29.02 26.94 1.60
C LYS A 167 -28.13 27.07 0.37
N THR A 168 -26.84 26.82 0.50
CA THR A 168 -25.90 26.85 -0.63
C THR A 168 -26.33 25.83 -1.68
N PRO A 169 -26.62 26.23 -2.94
CA PRO A 169 -27.04 25.30 -3.99
C PRO A 169 -25.89 24.41 -4.41
N ILE A 170 -26.19 23.19 -4.86
CA ILE A 170 -25.18 22.27 -5.41
C ILE A 170 -25.06 22.52 -6.92
N TRP A 171 -23.81 22.61 -7.42
CA TRP A 171 -23.54 22.85 -8.83
C TRP A 171 -24.17 21.77 -9.72
N ASN A 172 -24.83 22.20 -10.78
CA ASN A 172 -25.52 21.34 -11.75
C ASN A 172 -26.50 20.32 -11.13
N ALA A 173 -27.08 20.65 -9.96
CA ALA A 173 -28.06 19.81 -9.25
C ALA A 173 -29.26 20.66 -8.79
N PRO A 174 -30.16 21.07 -9.70
CA PRO A 174 -31.34 21.87 -9.37
C PRO A 174 -32.17 21.24 -8.24
N GLY A 175 -32.49 22.02 -7.23
CA GLY A 175 -33.24 21.59 -6.06
C GLY A 175 -32.40 20.97 -4.93
N CYS A 176 -31.11 20.76 -5.11
CA CYS A 176 -30.21 20.33 -4.06
C CYS A 176 -29.51 21.52 -3.39
N THR A 177 -29.43 21.49 -2.06
CA THR A 177 -28.69 22.44 -1.24
C THR A 177 -27.72 21.71 -0.32
N THR A 178 -26.83 22.41 0.36
CA THR A 178 -25.91 21.81 1.34
C THR A 178 -26.64 21.14 2.52
N ALA A 179 -27.87 21.54 2.86
CA ALA A 179 -28.69 20.85 3.85
C ALA A 179 -29.15 19.46 3.38
N ASP A 180 -29.34 19.27 2.07
CA ASP A 180 -29.76 17.98 1.48
C ASP A 180 -28.60 16.99 1.36
N VAL A 181 -27.35 17.46 1.47
CA VAL A 181 -26.13 16.66 1.30
C VAL A 181 -25.75 15.93 2.58
N VAL A 182 -26.10 16.45 3.74
CA VAL A 182 -25.68 15.95 5.06
C VAL A 182 -26.87 15.43 5.87
N TYR A 183 -26.58 14.71 6.96
CA TYR A 183 -27.61 14.33 7.91
C TYR A 183 -28.17 15.57 8.63
N SER A 184 -29.48 15.59 8.91
CA SER A 184 -30.17 16.73 9.52
C SER A 184 -29.71 17.08 10.94
N ASP A 185 -29.10 16.13 11.65
CA ASP A 185 -28.50 16.33 12.98
C ASP A 185 -27.07 16.89 12.91
N LEU A 186 -26.55 17.16 11.71
CA LEU A 186 -25.22 17.75 11.45
C LEU A 186 -24.09 16.99 12.15
N ARG A 187 -24.20 15.64 12.21
CA ARG A 187 -23.15 14.78 12.77
C ARG A 187 -21.84 14.98 12.02
N THR A 188 -20.76 15.01 12.78
CA THR A 188 -19.42 15.23 12.22
C THR A 188 -18.78 13.95 11.69
N THR A 189 -17.81 14.10 10.83
CA THR A 189 -16.98 13.02 10.26
C THR A 189 -15.54 13.48 10.07
N ASN A 190 -14.72 12.61 9.52
CA ASN A 190 -13.27 12.65 9.29
C ASN A 190 -12.42 12.66 10.57
N GLY A 191 -11.08 12.53 10.41
CA GLY A 191 -10.14 12.43 11.53
C GLY A 191 -10.15 13.64 12.47
N TRP A 192 -10.61 14.82 11.99
CA TRP A 192 -10.55 16.09 12.73
C TRP A 192 -11.90 16.63 13.16
N ASP A 193 -13.02 15.98 12.84
CA ASP A 193 -14.38 16.46 13.11
C ASP A 193 -14.69 17.85 12.52
N ASN A 194 -14.00 18.26 11.44
CA ASN A 194 -14.16 19.56 10.82
C ASN A 194 -15.17 19.58 9.66
N ALA A 195 -15.72 18.42 9.29
CA ALA A 195 -16.73 18.27 8.26
C ALA A 195 -17.99 17.58 8.80
N TYR A 196 -19.12 17.79 8.12
CA TYR A 196 -20.35 17.05 8.33
C TYR A 196 -20.37 15.78 7.48
N LYS A 197 -20.96 14.71 8.03
CA LYS A 197 -21.09 13.44 7.35
C LYS A 197 -22.10 13.54 6.21
N LEU A 198 -21.72 13.02 5.04
CA LEU A 198 -22.59 12.96 3.88
C LEU A 198 -23.70 11.91 4.07
N ASN A 199 -24.91 12.28 3.67
CA ASN A 199 -26.08 11.40 3.72
C ASN A 199 -26.38 10.84 2.33
N PHE A 200 -25.84 9.68 2.01
CA PHE A 200 -26.04 9.03 0.70
C PHE A 200 -27.45 8.40 0.52
N ASP A 201 -28.30 8.42 1.54
CA ASP A 201 -29.74 8.13 1.35
C ASP A 201 -30.43 9.23 0.55
N ASN A 202 -29.86 10.45 0.54
CA ASN A 202 -30.27 11.54 -0.33
C ASN A 202 -29.36 11.62 -1.56
N PRO A 203 -29.90 11.55 -2.80
CA PRO A 203 -29.10 11.61 -4.02
C PRO A 203 -28.30 12.92 -4.19
N CYS A 204 -28.65 13.98 -3.46
CA CYS A 204 -27.91 15.25 -3.46
C CYS A 204 -26.48 15.09 -2.94
N ALA A 205 -26.20 14.13 -2.04
CA ALA A 205 -24.84 13.84 -1.55
C ALA A 205 -23.93 13.38 -2.70
N GLN A 206 -24.41 12.46 -3.56
CA GLN A 206 -23.65 12.07 -4.76
C GLN A 206 -23.44 13.26 -5.70
N LYS A 207 -24.44 14.13 -5.89
CA LYS A 207 -24.32 15.31 -6.76
C LYS A 207 -23.30 16.31 -6.27
N TYR A 208 -23.15 16.44 -4.95
CA TYR A 208 -22.10 17.26 -4.37
C TYR A 208 -20.70 16.71 -4.73
N ILE A 209 -20.47 15.42 -4.54
CA ILE A 209 -19.21 14.76 -4.93
C ILE A 209 -18.98 14.85 -6.45
N ASP A 210 -20.02 14.62 -7.27
CA ASP A 210 -19.93 14.77 -8.73
C ASP A 210 -19.45 16.19 -9.11
N SER A 211 -19.94 17.23 -8.40
CA SER A 211 -19.58 18.63 -8.66
C SER A 211 -18.11 18.94 -8.36
N GLN A 212 -17.59 18.36 -7.29
CA GLN A 212 -16.17 18.51 -6.92
C GLN A 212 -15.23 17.75 -7.84
N ALA A 213 -15.57 16.49 -8.16
CA ALA A 213 -14.79 15.69 -9.10
C ALA A 213 -14.72 16.35 -10.49
N GLN A 214 -15.84 16.94 -10.96
CA GLN A 214 -15.86 17.68 -12.20
C GLN A 214 -14.99 18.93 -12.14
N GLN A 215 -14.98 19.66 -11.01
CA GLN A 215 -14.12 20.83 -10.84
C GLN A 215 -12.64 20.47 -10.97
N PHE A 216 -12.20 19.37 -10.34
CA PHE A 216 -10.80 18.93 -10.43
C PHE A 216 -10.45 18.40 -11.83
N ALA A 217 -11.38 17.71 -12.47
CA ALA A 217 -11.21 17.29 -13.87
C ALA A 217 -11.09 18.49 -14.83
N ASP A 218 -11.91 19.54 -14.64
CA ASP A 218 -11.88 20.78 -15.42
C ASP A 218 -10.59 21.58 -15.19
N TRP A 219 -10.03 21.51 -13.98
CA TRP A 219 -8.71 22.08 -13.67
C TRP A 219 -7.56 21.24 -14.20
N GLY A 220 -7.83 19.99 -14.60
CA GLY A 220 -6.82 19.13 -15.21
C GLY A 220 -6.07 18.23 -14.21
N TYR A 221 -6.58 18.01 -13.01
CA TYR A 221 -5.92 17.14 -12.03
C TYR A 221 -6.01 15.66 -12.42
N ASP A 222 -4.92 14.91 -12.16
CA ASP A 222 -4.74 13.49 -12.49
C ASP A 222 -4.71 12.59 -11.25
N PHE A 223 -4.65 13.20 -10.08
CA PHE A 223 -4.51 12.53 -8.79
C PHE A 223 -5.27 13.32 -7.72
N LEU A 224 -6.01 12.62 -6.88
CA LEU A 224 -6.72 13.16 -5.73
C LEU A 224 -6.32 12.39 -4.47
N LYS A 225 -5.77 13.09 -3.47
CA LYS A 225 -5.62 12.58 -2.11
C LYS A 225 -6.87 12.95 -1.32
N LEU A 226 -7.64 11.95 -0.92
CA LEU A 226 -8.82 12.10 -0.06
C LEU A 226 -8.42 11.71 1.37
N ASP A 227 -8.52 12.63 2.30
CA ASP A 227 -7.93 12.51 3.63
C ASP A 227 -8.95 12.52 4.77
N GLY A 228 -8.51 12.04 5.95
CA GLY A 228 -9.37 11.85 7.11
C GLY A 228 -10.40 10.74 6.93
N VAL A 229 -10.15 9.84 5.98
CA VAL A 229 -11.02 8.71 5.66
C VAL A 229 -11.02 7.70 6.81
N GLY A 230 -12.17 7.15 7.12
CA GLY A 230 -12.36 6.07 8.09
C GLY A 230 -13.25 4.94 7.52
N PRO A 231 -13.29 3.78 8.19
CA PRO A 231 -12.68 3.48 9.50
C PRO A 231 -11.16 3.57 9.51
N GLY A 232 -10.63 4.02 10.64
CA GLY A 232 -9.22 4.33 10.85
C GLY A 232 -9.08 5.75 11.40
N SER A 233 -7.89 6.37 11.26
CA SER A 233 -7.63 7.75 11.72
C SER A 233 -7.98 7.97 13.21
N PHE A 234 -7.75 6.94 14.04
CA PHE A 234 -8.10 6.89 15.47
C PHE A 234 -9.58 7.13 15.78
N LYS A 235 -10.46 7.02 14.78
CA LYS A 235 -11.90 7.24 14.88
C LYS A 235 -12.65 5.96 14.53
N SER A 236 -13.75 5.73 15.20
CA SER A 236 -14.60 4.55 15.00
C SER A 236 -16.08 4.90 15.08
N GLY A 237 -16.93 3.96 14.67
CA GLY A 237 -18.38 4.12 14.64
C GLY A 237 -18.90 4.69 13.32
N ASP A 238 -20.22 4.67 13.16
CA ASP A 238 -20.91 4.94 11.89
C ASP A 238 -20.61 6.33 11.30
N ASN A 239 -20.37 7.33 12.15
CA ASN A 239 -20.06 8.68 11.71
C ASN A 239 -18.73 8.76 10.96
N TYR A 240 -17.78 7.86 11.29
CA TYR A 240 -16.44 7.81 10.71
C TYR A 240 -16.28 6.68 9.69
N ASN A 241 -17.33 5.95 9.36
CA ASN A 241 -17.32 5.02 8.24
C ASN A 241 -17.54 5.78 6.93
N ASN A 242 -16.44 6.14 6.25
CA ASN A 242 -16.45 6.87 4.99
C ASN A 242 -16.32 5.96 3.75
N VAL A 243 -16.52 4.66 3.86
CA VAL A 243 -16.57 3.75 2.70
C VAL A 243 -17.60 4.22 1.66
N PRO A 244 -18.81 4.68 2.04
CA PRO A 244 -19.76 5.25 1.08
C PRO A 244 -19.23 6.51 0.36
N ASP A 245 -18.49 7.36 1.07
CA ASP A 245 -17.86 8.56 0.48
C ASP A 245 -16.82 8.17 -0.57
N VAL A 246 -15.94 7.20 -0.27
CA VAL A 246 -14.91 6.69 -1.21
C VAL A 246 -15.57 6.08 -2.45
N ALA A 247 -16.63 5.29 -2.28
CA ALA A 247 -17.39 4.72 -3.38
C ALA A 247 -18.04 5.80 -4.25
N ALA A 248 -18.55 6.88 -3.64
CA ALA A 248 -19.13 8.03 -4.35
C ALA A 248 -18.06 8.80 -5.13
N TRP A 249 -16.86 8.99 -4.57
CA TRP A 249 -15.72 9.59 -5.25
C TRP A 249 -15.27 8.77 -6.46
N GLN A 250 -15.11 7.45 -6.30
CA GLN A 250 -14.75 6.56 -7.41
C GLN A 250 -15.76 6.66 -8.56
N LYS A 251 -17.06 6.68 -8.24
CA LYS A 251 -18.12 6.84 -9.23
C LYS A 251 -18.09 8.21 -9.91
N ALA A 252 -17.88 9.27 -9.14
CA ALA A 252 -17.81 10.64 -9.66
C ALA A 252 -16.59 10.83 -10.58
N ILE A 253 -15.41 10.35 -10.16
CA ILE A 253 -14.18 10.36 -10.97
C ILE A 253 -14.43 9.63 -12.30
N SER A 254 -15.00 8.43 -12.25
CA SER A 254 -15.30 7.67 -13.47
C SER A 254 -16.25 8.42 -14.41
N ALA A 255 -17.21 9.17 -13.87
CA ALA A 255 -18.16 9.96 -14.66
C ALA A 255 -17.53 11.18 -15.35
N THR A 256 -16.42 11.71 -14.86
CA THR A 256 -15.69 12.80 -15.52
C THR A 256 -15.04 12.39 -16.86
N GLY A 257 -14.81 11.09 -17.05
CA GLY A 257 -14.06 10.56 -18.20
C GLY A 257 -12.55 10.82 -18.14
N ARG A 258 -12.04 11.48 -17.08
CA ARG A 258 -10.60 11.69 -16.84
C ARG A 258 -10.06 10.57 -15.96
N PRO A 259 -8.92 9.95 -16.30
CA PRO A 259 -8.26 8.96 -15.44
C PRO A 259 -7.59 9.67 -14.25
N ILE A 260 -8.28 9.76 -13.11
CA ILE A 260 -7.78 10.37 -11.88
C ILE A 260 -7.47 9.24 -10.89
N HIS A 261 -6.23 9.19 -10.38
CA HIS A 261 -5.85 8.31 -9.28
C HIS A 261 -6.51 8.79 -7.98
N LEU A 262 -7.15 7.90 -7.25
CA LEU A 262 -7.73 8.18 -5.93
C LEU A 262 -6.85 7.54 -4.86
N GLU A 263 -6.18 8.37 -4.08
CA GLU A 263 -5.38 8.01 -2.91
C GLU A 263 -6.14 8.29 -1.63
N LEU A 264 -6.13 7.35 -0.68
CA LEU A 264 -6.82 7.49 0.61
C LEU A 264 -5.82 7.71 1.74
N SER A 265 -6.10 8.63 2.64
CA SER A 265 -5.33 8.97 3.84
C SER A 265 -6.28 9.10 5.03
N TRP A 266 -5.90 8.83 6.26
CA TRP A 266 -4.65 8.31 6.82
C TRP A 266 -4.94 7.26 7.90
N SER A 267 -3.96 6.37 8.22
CA SER A 267 -4.07 5.29 9.22
C SER A 267 -5.34 4.44 9.06
N LEU A 268 -5.53 3.88 7.84
CA LEU A 268 -6.76 3.20 7.47
C LEU A 268 -6.88 1.81 8.12
N ASP A 269 -8.10 1.42 8.49
CA ASP A 269 -8.37 0.11 9.06
C ASP A 269 -8.18 -1.01 8.02
N ILE A 270 -7.28 -1.94 8.32
CA ILE A 270 -6.99 -3.10 7.48
C ILE A 270 -8.21 -4.03 7.30
N GLY A 271 -9.15 -4.04 8.23
CA GLY A 271 -10.41 -4.78 8.13
C GLY A 271 -11.24 -4.36 6.92
N HIS A 272 -11.04 -3.14 6.43
CA HIS A 272 -11.67 -2.57 5.24
C HIS A 272 -10.78 -2.57 3.98
N ALA A 273 -9.65 -3.28 4.00
CA ALA A 273 -8.73 -3.32 2.84
C ALA A 273 -9.40 -3.73 1.52
N ALA A 274 -10.43 -4.58 1.57
CA ALA A 274 -11.20 -4.97 0.39
C ALA A 274 -12.01 -3.80 -0.20
N ASP A 275 -12.55 -2.92 0.65
CA ASP A 275 -13.27 -1.72 0.24
C ASP A 275 -12.30 -0.70 -0.36
N TRP A 276 -11.16 -0.48 0.30
CA TRP A 276 -10.12 0.41 -0.18
C TRP A 276 -9.66 -0.01 -1.58
N LYS A 277 -9.31 -1.29 -1.76
CA LYS A 277 -8.90 -1.84 -3.05
C LYS A 277 -9.99 -1.77 -4.13
N LYS A 278 -11.25 -1.86 -3.75
CA LYS A 278 -12.40 -1.80 -4.68
C LYS A 278 -12.64 -0.39 -5.21
N TYR A 279 -12.45 0.62 -4.37
CA TYR A 279 -12.91 1.97 -4.67
C TYR A 279 -11.79 3.00 -4.83
N SER A 280 -10.53 2.64 -4.56
CA SER A 280 -9.38 3.53 -4.68
C SER A 280 -8.18 2.86 -5.34
N ASN A 281 -7.09 3.61 -5.49
CA ASN A 281 -5.87 3.18 -6.15
C ASN A 281 -4.68 3.10 -5.20
N GLY A 282 -4.80 3.64 -4.00
CA GLY A 282 -3.82 3.57 -2.93
C GLY A 282 -4.46 3.95 -1.60
N TRP A 283 -3.82 3.52 -0.51
CA TRP A 283 -4.32 3.75 0.86
C TRP A 283 -3.18 3.76 1.86
N ARG A 284 -3.18 4.79 2.71
CA ARG A 284 -2.24 4.97 3.80
C ARG A 284 -2.47 3.93 4.89
N ILE A 285 -1.45 3.13 5.16
CA ILE A 285 -1.55 2.03 6.14
C ILE A 285 -1.38 2.48 7.58
N ASP A 286 -0.79 3.65 7.80
CA ASP A 286 -0.52 4.21 9.13
C ASP A 286 -0.55 5.75 9.09
N THR A 287 -0.21 6.39 10.21
CA THR A 287 -0.12 7.84 10.40
C THR A 287 0.94 8.50 9.51
N ASP A 288 1.06 9.82 9.59
CA ASP A 288 2.11 10.55 8.89
C ASP A 288 3.50 10.15 9.38
N VAL A 289 4.47 10.06 8.47
CA VAL A 289 5.88 9.86 8.83
C VAL A 289 6.53 11.16 9.32
N GLU A 290 5.91 12.29 9.04
CA GLU A 290 6.39 13.58 9.48
C GLU A 290 6.32 13.72 11.00
N CYS A 291 7.38 14.24 11.59
CA CYS A 291 7.45 14.40 13.04
C CYS A 291 6.81 15.70 13.57
N TYR A 292 6.42 16.63 12.71
CA TYR A 292 5.95 17.98 13.08
C TYR A 292 6.95 18.70 14.01
N CYS A 293 8.23 18.44 13.79
CA CYS A 293 9.35 18.91 14.59
C CYS A 293 10.38 19.69 13.75
N ASN A 294 11.61 19.87 14.25
CA ASN A 294 12.65 20.67 13.58
C ASN A 294 13.35 19.93 12.41
N THR A 295 12.87 18.75 12.04
CA THR A 295 13.29 17.99 10.86
C THR A 295 12.06 17.54 10.10
N LEU A 296 12.22 16.92 8.93
CA LEU A 296 11.06 16.39 8.18
C LEU A 296 10.49 15.17 8.88
N VAL A 297 11.34 14.23 9.25
CA VAL A 297 10.98 12.97 9.92
C VAL A 297 11.93 12.68 11.09
N THR A 298 11.66 11.60 11.83
CA THR A 298 12.59 10.98 12.78
C THR A 298 12.63 9.48 12.52
N TRP A 299 13.71 8.80 12.92
CA TRP A 299 13.75 7.35 12.89
C TRP A 299 12.75 6.75 13.87
N GLU A 300 12.85 7.19 15.12
CA GLU A 300 11.94 6.81 16.19
C GLU A 300 10.53 7.35 15.93
N ASN A 301 9.51 6.63 16.29
CA ASN A 301 8.11 7.07 16.30
C ASN A 301 7.47 7.43 14.94
N SER A 302 8.15 7.16 13.82
CA SER A 302 7.53 7.39 12.51
C SER A 302 8.05 6.42 11.44
N VAL A 303 9.32 6.55 11.01
CA VAL A 303 9.87 5.67 9.97
C VAL A 303 9.98 4.22 10.44
N ASN A 304 10.47 4.02 11.68
CA ASN A 304 10.71 2.69 12.24
C ASN A 304 9.41 1.88 12.46
N ASP A 305 8.29 2.54 12.76
CA ASP A 305 7.01 1.86 13.00
C ASP A 305 6.54 1.07 11.77
N ARG A 306 6.92 1.48 10.57
CA ARG A 306 6.54 0.81 9.32
C ARG A 306 7.02 -0.64 9.19
N TRP A 307 8.08 -1.03 9.91
CA TRP A 307 8.52 -2.44 9.95
C TRP A 307 7.54 -3.36 10.68
N ASP A 308 6.76 -2.82 11.60
CA ASP A 308 5.72 -3.56 12.32
C ASP A 308 4.38 -3.59 11.56
N ASP A 309 4.05 -2.53 10.81
CA ASP A 309 2.77 -2.40 10.09
C ASP A 309 2.76 -3.08 8.73
N ALA A 310 3.81 -2.87 7.93
CA ALA A 310 3.87 -3.33 6.55
C ALA A 310 3.63 -4.84 6.35
N PRO A 311 4.06 -5.76 7.24
CA PRO A 311 3.79 -7.19 7.08
C PRO A 311 2.31 -7.54 7.00
N ALA A 312 1.46 -6.90 7.82
CA ALA A 312 0.02 -7.13 7.83
C ALA A 312 -0.65 -6.75 6.50
N TRP A 313 -0.18 -5.67 5.89
CA TRP A 313 -0.74 -5.13 4.66
C TRP A 313 -0.19 -5.76 3.37
N SER A 314 0.91 -6.49 3.44
CA SER A 314 1.66 -6.96 2.27
C SER A 314 0.83 -7.74 1.23
N ARG A 315 -0.23 -8.45 1.66
CA ARG A 315 -1.14 -9.20 0.77
C ARG A 315 -2.31 -8.36 0.24
N LYS A 316 -2.45 -7.13 0.68
CA LYS A 316 -3.56 -6.26 0.29
C LYS A 316 -3.23 -5.48 -0.98
N ALA A 317 -1.94 -5.16 -1.22
CA ALA A 317 -1.45 -4.46 -2.40
C ALA A 317 -1.37 -5.33 -3.65
N GLY A 318 -1.37 -4.65 -4.79
CA GLY A 318 -1.17 -5.25 -6.11
C GLY A 318 -1.66 -4.33 -7.24
N PRO A 319 -1.49 -4.71 -8.49
CA PRO A 319 -1.90 -3.88 -9.62
C PRO A 319 -3.32 -3.33 -9.47
N GLY A 320 -3.46 -2.02 -9.62
CA GLY A 320 -4.71 -1.28 -9.42
C GLY A 320 -4.87 -0.64 -8.05
N GLY A 321 -4.10 -1.07 -7.02
CA GLY A 321 -4.16 -0.48 -5.68
C GLY A 321 -2.97 -0.89 -4.81
N TRP A 322 -2.34 0.11 -4.15
CA TRP A 322 -1.07 -0.05 -3.43
C TRP A 322 -1.17 0.42 -1.99
N ASN A 323 -0.43 -0.29 -1.11
CA ASN A 323 -0.23 0.18 0.27
C ASN A 323 0.66 1.41 0.23
N ASP A 324 0.23 2.49 0.84
CA ASP A 324 1.02 3.70 0.98
C ASP A 324 1.61 3.75 2.41
N LEU A 325 2.94 3.69 2.50
CA LEU A 325 3.70 3.81 3.74
C LEU A 325 4.02 5.28 4.07
N ASP A 326 3.48 6.22 3.28
CA ASP A 326 3.73 7.66 3.28
C ASP A 326 4.96 8.10 2.47
N GLY A 327 5.25 9.41 2.51
CA GLY A 327 6.37 10.02 1.79
C GLY A 327 7.73 9.42 2.12
N ILE A 328 8.73 9.74 1.30
CA ILE A 328 10.14 9.42 1.56
C ILE A 328 10.94 10.71 1.67
N ASP A 329 11.49 10.98 2.87
CA ASP A 329 12.31 12.15 3.15
C ASP A 329 13.76 11.68 3.34
N VAL A 330 14.44 11.52 2.21
CA VAL A 330 15.80 10.94 2.15
C VAL A 330 16.77 11.79 1.34
N GLY A 331 16.36 13.00 0.94
CA GLY A 331 17.06 13.84 -0.03
C GLY A 331 17.83 15.01 0.54
N ASN A 332 17.51 15.50 1.72
CA ASN A 332 17.99 16.79 2.22
C ASN A 332 19.00 16.72 3.39
N GLY A 333 19.49 15.53 3.72
CA GLY A 333 20.53 15.36 4.74
C GLY A 333 20.08 15.77 6.14
N GLU A 334 20.62 16.88 6.67
CA GLU A 334 20.31 17.32 8.03
C GLU A 334 18.83 17.67 8.19
N MET A 335 18.18 18.24 7.16
CA MET A 335 16.74 18.56 7.20
C MET A 335 15.88 17.30 7.32
N ASP A 336 16.29 16.18 6.75
CA ASP A 336 15.55 14.92 6.89
C ASP A 336 15.51 14.43 8.34
N GLY A 337 16.54 14.71 9.14
CA GLY A 337 16.64 14.23 10.52
C GLY A 337 17.15 12.80 10.67
N LEU A 338 17.70 12.22 9.61
CA LEU A 338 18.10 10.82 9.53
C LEU A 338 19.60 10.68 9.20
N THR A 339 20.22 9.63 9.75
CA THR A 339 21.54 9.19 9.34
C THR A 339 21.53 8.62 7.92
N LYS A 340 22.71 8.46 7.31
CA LYS A 340 22.80 7.79 5.99
C LYS A 340 22.28 6.35 6.00
N ALA A 341 22.50 5.63 7.10
CA ALA A 341 22.03 4.26 7.24
C ALA A 341 20.50 4.20 7.28
N GLU A 342 19.87 5.07 8.06
CA GLU A 342 18.42 5.20 8.17
C GLU A 342 17.77 5.60 6.85
N ARG A 343 18.32 6.61 6.15
CA ARG A 343 17.84 7.03 4.83
C ARG A 343 17.85 5.87 3.82
N GLN A 344 18.92 5.03 3.82
CA GLN A 344 18.99 3.85 2.96
C GLN A 344 17.97 2.77 3.38
N SER A 345 17.80 2.53 4.68
CA SER A 345 16.87 1.54 5.20
C SER A 345 15.42 1.95 4.91
N TYR A 346 15.11 3.23 5.09
CA TYR A 346 13.84 3.84 4.72
C TYR A 346 13.49 3.56 3.25
N MET A 347 14.33 3.99 2.32
CA MET A 347 14.12 3.74 0.89
C MET A 347 14.08 2.24 0.55
N THR A 348 14.83 1.40 1.26
CA THR A 348 14.84 -0.06 1.06
C THR A 348 13.48 -0.66 1.43
N LEU A 349 12.90 -0.28 2.59
CA LEU A 349 11.61 -0.81 3.04
C LEU A 349 10.49 -0.41 2.08
N TRP A 350 10.42 0.87 1.69
CA TRP A 350 9.41 1.35 0.74
C TRP A 350 9.50 0.58 -0.59
N ALA A 351 10.70 0.46 -1.15
CA ALA A 351 10.90 -0.23 -2.41
C ALA A 351 10.46 -1.72 -2.38
N ILE A 352 10.78 -2.46 -1.31
CA ILE A 352 10.39 -3.88 -1.22
C ILE A 352 8.90 -4.08 -0.89
N ASN A 353 8.25 -3.06 -0.30
CA ASN A 353 6.82 -3.04 -0.05
C ASN A 353 6.01 -2.52 -1.24
N LYS A 354 6.67 -2.04 -2.31
CA LYS A 354 6.01 -1.41 -3.46
C LYS A 354 5.07 -0.28 -3.02
N SER A 355 5.53 0.47 -2.03
CA SER A 355 4.88 1.70 -1.59
C SER A 355 5.13 2.80 -2.61
N PRO A 356 4.17 3.69 -2.86
CA PRO A 356 4.45 4.87 -3.68
C PRO A 356 5.76 5.55 -3.27
N LEU A 357 6.65 5.79 -4.25
CA LEU A 357 7.92 6.49 -4.02
C LEU A 357 7.71 7.99 -4.28
N PHE A 358 7.04 8.68 -3.38
CA PHE A 358 6.92 10.12 -3.46
C PHE A 358 7.71 10.80 -2.34
N THR A 359 8.53 11.78 -2.71
CA THR A 359 9.38 12.48 -1.76
C THR A 359 8.72 13.78 -1.27
N GLY A 360 8.91 14.08 0.02
CA GLY A 360 8.54 15.38 0.61
C GLY A 360 9.70 16.36 0.70
N ASP A 361 10.89 16.00 0.21
CA ASP A 361 12.11 16.80 0.24
C ASP A 361 12.01 18.15 -0.50
N ASP A 362 12.85 19.11 -0.13
CA ASP A 362 13.16 20.26 -0.99
C ASP A 362 14.04 19.80 -2.18
N LEU A 363 13.39 19.53 -3.30
CA LEU A 363 14.07 19.03 -4.50
C LEU A 363 15.13 19.99 -5.05
N THR A 364 15.09 21.25 -4.66
CA THR A 364 16.10 22.24 -5.05
C THR A 364 17.41 22.08 -4.28
N LYS A 365 17.36 21.44 -3.11
CA LYS A 365 18.46 21.29 -2.15
C LYS A 365 18.91 19.84 -1.91
N LEU A 366 18.53 18.91 -2.78
CA LEU A 366 18.94 17.51 -2.64
C LEU A 366 20.47 17.39 -2.50
N ASP A 367 20.93 16.65 -1.49
CA ASP A 367 22.35 16.32 -1.33
C ASP A 367 22.77 15.18 -2.29
N SER A 368 24.07 14.98 -2.46
CA SER A 368 24.57 13.95 -3.38
C SER A 368 24.17 12.52 -2.98
N TYR A 369 24.05 12.26 -1.68
CA TYR A 369 23.62 10.96 -1.19
C TYR A 369 22.12 10.74 -1.43
N GLY A 370 21.28 11.73 -1.14
CA GLY A 370 19.86 11.70 -1.45
C GLY A 370 19.58 11.49 -2.94
N VAL A 371 20.29 12.24 -3.80
CA VAL A 371 20.22 12.00 -5.25
C VAL A 371 20.59 10.55 -5.57
N SER A 372 21.63 9.99 -4.96
CA SER A 372 22.05 8.60 -5.22
C SER A 372 20.99 7.56 -4.78
N LEU A 373 20.24 7.83 -3.70
CA LEU A 373 19.13 6.99 -3.25
C LEU A 373 17.94 7.10 -4.22
N LEU A 374 17.46 8.32 -4.46
CA LEU A 374 16.25 8.59 -5.28
C LEU A 374 16.43 8.24 -6.77
N THR A 375 17.67 8.10 -7.26
CA THR A 375 17.95 7.80 -8.68
C THR A 375 18.58 6.42 -8.91
N ASN A 376 18.57 5.54 -7.91
CA ASN A 376 19.07 4.18 -8.07
C ASN A 376 18.07 3.32 -8.85
N LYS A 377 18.31 3.14 -10.15
CA LYS A 377 17.40 2.40 -11.06
C LYS A 377 17.19 0.94 -10.64
N GLU A 378 18.16 0.31 -9.96
CA GLU A 378 18.03 -1.09 -9.53
C GLU A 378 17.09 -1.20 -8.32
N VAL A 379 17.14 -0.24 -7.40
CA VAL A 379 16.21 -0.15 -6.26
C VAL A 379 14.80 0.25 -6.73
N ILE A 380 14.70 1.26 -7.61
CA ILE A 380 13.43 1.65 -8.23
C ILE A 380 12.81 0.47 -8.99
N ALA A 381 13.62 -0.35 -9.68
CA ALA A 381 13.11 -1.53 -10.37
C ALA A 381 12.53 -2.59 -9.42
N VAL A 382 12.99 -2.67 -8.18
CA VAL A 382 12.36 -3.54 -7.15
C VAL A 382 10.95 -3.06 -6.84
N ASP A 383 10.76 -1.78 -6.68
CA ASP A 383 9.45 -1.17 -6.45
C ASP A 383 8.51 -1.35 -7.65
N GLN A 384 9.01 -1.13 -8.85
CA GLN A 384 8.24 -1.03 -10.08
C GLN A 384 8.06 -2.34 -10.86
N ASN A 385 8.61 -3.48 -10.38
CA ASN A 385 8.44 -4.77 -11.05
C ASN A 385 7.14 -5.49 -10.62
N ASP A 386 6.82 -6.58 -11.32
CA ASP A 386 5.59 -7.37 -11.10
C ASP A 386 5.73 -8.46 -10.01
N SER A 387 6.84 -8.49 -9.24
CA SER A 387 6.98 -9.44 -8.13
C SER A 387 6.01 -9.11 -7.00
N PRO A 388 5.61 -10.10 -6.17
CA PRO A 388 4.83 -9.82 -4.96
C PRO A 388 5.60 -8.89 -4.00
N VAL A 389 4.86 -8.20 -3.13
CA VAL A 389 5.41 -7.46 -2.00
C VAL A 389 6.26 -8.40 -1.14
N ALA A 390 7.46 -7.94 -0.71
CA ALA A 390 8.31 -8.73 0.18
C ALA A 390 7.72 -8.82 1.59
N ARG A 391 8.10 -9.87 2.30
CA ARG A 391 7.69 -10.10 3.69
C ARG A 391 8.89 -10.50 4.55
N PRO A 392 8.82 -10.33 5.88
CA PRO A 392 9.79 -10.94 6.77
C PRO A 392 9.80 -12.47 6.57
N VAL A 393 10.98 -13.03 6.31
CA VAL A 393 11.22 -14.48 6.22
C VAL A 393 12.00 -15.00 7.43
N THR A 394 12.68 -14.11 8.15
CA THR A 394 13.35 -14.38 9.43
C THR A 394 13.36 -13.10 10.26
N THR A 395 13.02 -13.21 11.53
CA THR A 395 13.11 -12.12 12.52
C THR A 395 13.80 -12.66 13.76
N VAL A 396 14.95 -12.09 14.12
CA VAL A 396 15.72 -12.47 15.31
C VAL A 396 16.03 -11.20 16.10
N GLY A 397 15.23 -10.92 17.12
CA GLY A 397 15.26 -9.62 17.80
C GLY A 397 15.01 -8.49 16.79
N ASP A 398 15.93 -7.52 16.76
CA ASP A 398 15.85 -6.36 15.85
C ASP A 398 16.49 -6.63 14.47
N GLN A 399 16.98 -7.83 14.21
CA GLN A 399 17.53 -8.22 12.92
C GLN A 399 16.46 -8.91 12.09
N GLN A 400 16.20 -8.37 10.90
CA GLN A 400 15.16 -8.89 10.01
C GLN A 400 15.73 -9.21 8.62
N VAL A 401 15.24 -10.30 8.03
CA VAL A 401 15.44 -10.64 6.61
C VAL A 401 14.08 -10.64 5.94
N TRP A 402 13.94 -9.84 4.92
CA TRP A 402 12.74 -9.78 4.08
C TRP A 402 13.02 -10.40 2.73
N GLY A 403 12.03 -11.07 2.16
CA GLY A 403 12.21 -11.71 0.87
C GLY A 403 10.94 -11.89 0.07
N THR A 404 11.09 -11.90 -1.25
CA THR A 404 10.05 -12.29 -2.21
C THR A 404 10.68 -12.98 -3.40
N LYS A 405 9.93 -13.91 -4.02
CA LYS A 405 10.37 -14.60 -5.25
C LYS A 405 9.92 -13.82 -6.47
N ASN A 406 10.87 -13.50 -7.34
CA ASN A 406 10.63 -12.81 -8.59
C ASN A 406 10.11 -13.77 -9.68
N ALA A 407 9.47 -13.24 -10.71
CA ALA A 407 8.92 -14.03 -11.81
C ALA A 407 9.98 -14.85 -12.58
N ASP A 408 11.23 -14.35 -12.63
CA ASP A 408 12.36 -15.04 -13.27
C ASP A 408 13.00 -16.15 -12.40
N GLY A 409 12.43 -16.41 -11.22
CA GLY A 409 12.91 -17.40 -10.25
C GLY A 409 14.05 -16.92 -9.35
N SER A 410 14.54 -15.72 -9.51
CA SER A 410 15.41 -15.04 -8.54
C SER A 410 14.62 -14.58 -7.32
N TYR A 411 15.30 -14.08 -6.30
CA TYR A 411 14.71 -13.50 -5.10
C TYR A 411 15.19 -12.08 -4.91
N THR A 412 14.30 -11.20 -4.52
CA THR A 412 14.64 -9.91 -3.89
C THR A 412 14.77 -10.16 -2.39
N VAL A 413 15.93 -9.80 -1.80
CA VAL A 413 16.24 -10.05 -0.40
C VAL A 413 16.78 -8.78 0.23
N ALA A 414 16.14 -8.33 1.30
CA ALA A 414 16.59 -7.21 2.11
C ALA A 414 17.02 -7.68 3.50
N LEU A 415 18.12 -7.16 4.00
CA LEU A 415 18.60 -7.34 5.36
C LEU A 415 18.47 -6.03 6.10
N PHE A 416 17.93 -6.07 7.31
CA PHE A 416 17.78 -4.92 8.20
C PHE A 416 18.36 -5.22 9.57
N ASN A 417 19.08 -4.25 10.11
CA ASN A 417 19.40 -4.18 11.53
C ASN A 417 18.66 -2.96 12.10
N LEU A 418 17.61 -3.19 12.88
CA LEU A 418 16.80 -2.14 13.48
C LEU A 418 17.31 -1.70 14.87
N ALA A 419 18.36 -2.37 15.39
CA ALA A 419 18.97 -2.04 16.68
C ALA A 419 19.83 -0.77 16.60
N ASP A 420 19.96 -0.09 17.74
CA ASP A 420 20.82 1.11 17.94
C ASP A 420 22.32 0.81 17.90
N SER A 421 22.71 -0.43 17.68
CA SER A 421 24.11 -0.86 17.62
C SER A 421 24.37 -1.72 16.39
N PRO A 422 25.62 -1.75 15.88
CA PRO A 422 25.99 -2.62 14.77
C PRO A 422 25.72 -4.10 15.06
N ALA A 423 25.20 -4.82 14.08
CA ALA A 423 24.91 -6.25 14.19
C ALA A 423 25.18 -6.98 12.87
N SER A 424 25.40 -8.30 12.95
CA SER A 424 25.45 -9.16 11.77
C SER A 424 24.06 -9.71 11.45
N VAL A 425 23.61 -9.54 10.21
CA VAL A 425 22.35 -10.08 9.72
C VAL A 425 22.62 -11.15 8.67
N THR A 426 21.99 -12.32 8.81
CA THR A 426 22.19 -13.47 7.96
C THR A 426 20.90 -13.87 7.25
N ALA A 427 20.90 -13.86 5.89
CA ALA A 427 19.89 -14.49 5.09
C ALA A 427 20.28 -15.94 4.79
N GLN A 428 19.53 -16.91 5.34
CA GLN A 428 19.65 -18.32 5.03
C GLN A 428 18.80 -18.62 3.78
N TRP A 429 19.39 -19.35 2.79
CA TRP A 429 18.62 -19.71 1.59
C TRP A 429 17.42 -20.63 1.90
N ALA A 430 17.53 -21.41 2.96
CA ALA A 430 16.43 -22.24 3.43
C ALA A 430 15.19 -21.43 3.84
N SER A 431 15.36 -20.22 4.40
CA SER A 431 14.24 -19.31 4.69
C SER A 431 13.50 -18.86 3.43
N LEU A 432 14.18 -18.87 2.28
CA LEU A 432 13.64 -18.53 0.97
C LEU A 432 13.15 -19.76 0.18
N GLY A 433 13.26 -20.97 0.76
CA GLY A 433 12.78 -22.21 0.16
C GLY A 433 13.76 -22.91 -0.81
N PHE A 434 15.05 -22.58 -0.79
CA PHE A 434 16.09 -23.27 -1.58
C PHE A 434 17.38 -23.49 -0.78
N THR A 435 18.32 -24.26 -1.34
CA THR A 435 19.65 -24.54 -0.75
C THR A 435 20.73 -24.52 -1.83
N GLY A 436 21.97 -24.63 -1.41
CA GLY A 436 23.12 -24.69 -2.31
C GLY A 436 23.67 -23.31 -2.70
N ASN A 437 24.22 -23.24 -3.89
CA ASN A 437 24.87 -22.03 -4.37
C ASN A 437 23.85 -21.04 -4.94
N ALA A 438 24.07 -19.75 -4.70
CA ALA A 438 23.34 -18.66 -5.34
C ALA A 438 24.27 -17.50 -5.71
N SER A 439 24.07 -16.91 -6.87
CA SER A 439 24.75 -15.66 -7.21
C SER A 439 24.02 -14.49 -6.59
N VAL A 440 24.77 -13.53 -6.07
CA VAL A 440 24.25 -12.37 -5.33
C VAL A 440 24.72 -11.07 -5.99
N ARG A 441 23.75 -10.15 -6.21
CA ARG A 441 24.01 -8.78 -6.65
C ARG A 441 23.52 -7.80 -5.60
N ASP A 442 24.41 -6.93 -5.16
CA ASP A 442 24.07 -5.79 -4.29
C ASP A 442 23.49 -4.66 -5.15
N LEU A 443 22.23 -4.29 -4.88
CA LEU A 443 21.49 -3.30 -5.66
C LEU A 443 21.84 -1.86 -5.27
N TRP A 444 22.27 -1.63 -4.01
CA TRP A 444 22.73 -0.32 -3.58
C TRP A 444 24.09 0.03 -4.19
N ASN A 445 25.01 -0.90 -4.12
CA ASN A 445 26.38 -0.73 -4.66
C ASN A 445 26.48 -1.07 -6.15
N LYS A 446 25.39 -1.60 -6.77
CA LYS A 446 25.35 -2.04 -8.18
C LYS A 446 26.47 -3.04 -8.51
N ALA A 447 26.79 -3.90 -7.56
CA ALA A 447 27.96 -4.80 -7.61
C ALA A 447 27.53 -6.28 -7.57
N ASN A 448 28.17 -7.10 -8.40
CA ASN A 448 28.08 -8.55 -8.30
C ASN A 448 29.02 -9.04 -7.21
N LEU A 449 28.47 -9.63 -6.15
CA LEU A 449 29.26 -10.12 -5.01
C LEU A 449 29.81 -11.54 -5.22
N GLY A 450 29.40 -12.23 -6.30
CA GLY A 450 29.81 -13.61 -6.59
C GLY A 450 28.80 -14.63 -6.09
N THR A 451 29.29 -15.83 -5.77
CA THR A 451 28.47 -16.99 -5.40
C THR A 451 28.62 -17.31 -3.92
N TYR A 452 27.50 -17.45 -3.25
CA TYR A 452 27.40 -17.81 -1.82
C TYR A 452 26.70 -19.14 -1.67
N LYS A 453 27.18 -19.95 -0.73
CA LYS A 453 26.60 -21.27 -0.44
C LYS A 453 25.72 -21.20 0.81
N ASN A 454 24.47 -21.58 0.67
CA ASN A 454 23.43 -21.69 1.71
C ASN A 454 23.03 -20.38 2.41
N LYS A 455 23.87 -19.34 2.43
CA LYS A 455 23.58 -18.08 3.12
C LYS A 455 24.46 -16.94 2.64
N ILE A 456 24.04 -15.71 2.98
CA ILE A 456 24.90 -14.52 3.01
C ILE A 456 24.78 -13.86 4.39
N THR A 457 25.90 -13.33 4.90
CA THR A 457 25.95 -12.60 6.17
C THR A 457 26.60 -11.25 5.93
N GLU A 458 25.96 -10.17 6.40
CA GLU A 458 26.46 -8.81 6.33
C GLU A 458 26.54 -8.19 7.71
N ALA A 459 27.62 -7.45 7.97
CA ALA A 459 27.74 -6.58 9.13
C ALA A 459 27.06 -5.25 8.81
N LEU A 460 25.99 -4.92 9.51
CA LEU A 460 25.24 -3.70 9.32
C LEU A 460 25.47 -2.73 10.47
N PRO A 461 25.59 -1.42 10.22
CA PRO A 461 25.59 -0.42 11.29
C PRO A 461 24.22 -0.41 11.99
N ALA A 462 24.09 0.38 13.07
CA ALA A 462 22.80 0.73 13.64
C ALA A 462 21.86 1.22 12.53
N HIS A 463 20.63 0.75 12.53
CA HIS A 463 19.53 1.05 11.58
C HIS A 463 19.92 0.81 10.10
N GLY A 464 20.93 -0.02 9.85
CA GLY A 464 21.46 -0.26 8.51
C GLY A 464 20.73 -1.34 7.73
N SER A 465 20.85 -1.29 6.40
CA SER A 465 20.28 -2.28 5.49
C SER A 465 21.20 -2.69 4.35
N ARG A 466 20.83 -3.80 3.70
CA ARG A 466 21.31 -4.21 2.36
C ARG A 466 20.13 -4.69 1.53
N LEU A 467 20.25 -4.56 0.23
CA LEU A 467 19.24 -5.03 -0.72
C LEU A 467 19.91 -5.81 -1.84
N PHE A 468 19.47 -7.04 -2.06
CA PHE A 468 20.06 -7.95 -3.02
C PHE A 468 19.05 -8.53 -4.01
N THR A 469 19.53 -8.83 -5.21
CA THR A 469 18.96 -9.89 -6.04
C THR A 469 19.78 -11.15 -5.81
N VAL A 470 19.10 -12.24 -5.44
CA VAL A 470 19.70 -13.57 -5.18
C VAL A 470 19.17 -14.54 -6.21
N LYS A 471 20.05 -15.12 -7.03
CA LYS A 471 19.66 -16.07 -8.08
C LYS A 471 20.17 -17.47 -7.73
N PRO A 472 19.28 -18.43 -7.40
CA PRO A 472 19.67 -19.81 -7.11
C PRO A 472 20.41 -20.45 -8.29
N GLY A 473 21.52 -21.13 -8.00
CA GLY A 473 22.31 -21.88 -8.98
C GLY A 473 21.86 -23.33 -9.19
N GLY A 474 20.74 -23.71 -8.58
CA GLY A 474 20.20 -25.06 -8.53
C GLY A 474 20.39 -25.68 -7.14
N GLY A 475 19.43 -26.45 -6.72
CA GLY A 475 19.36 -27.09 -5.40
C GLY A 475 17.92 -27.02 -4.88
N THR A 476 17.28 -28.19 -4.75
CA THR A 476 15.96 -28.26 -4.16
C THR A 476 16.10 -28.44 -2.66
N LEU A 477 15.34 -27.66 -1.89
CA LEU A 477 15.22 -27.89 -0.45
C LEU A 477 14.45 -29.21 -0.24
N THR A 478 15.16 -30.27 0.19
CA THR A 478 14.50 -31.46 0.69
C THR A 478 14.11 -31.21 2.14
N ALA A 479 12.81 -31.23 2.43
CA ALA A 479 12.28 -30.94 3.75
C ALA A 479 11.14 -31.89 4.10
N THR A 480 10.89 -32.07 5.39
CA THR A 480 9.73 -32.81 5.92
C THR A 480 8.76 -31.85 6.58
N SER A 481 7.49 -31.97 6.24
CA SER A 481 6.41 -31.17 6.85
C SER A 481 5.79 -31.95 8.02
N TYR A 482 5.46 -31.23 9.08
CA TYR A 482 4.78 -31.74 10.26
C TYR A 482 3.60 -30.81 10.57
N GLU A 483 2.38 -31.36 10.47
CA GLU A 483 1.14 -30.60 10.73
C GLU A 483 0.95 -30.40 12.24
N ALA A 484 0.53 -29.20 12.64
CA ALA A 484 0.36 -28.86 14.07
C ALA A 484 -0.76 -29.67 14.73
N GLU A 485 -1.85 -29.91 14.00
CA GLU A 485 -3.01 -30.66 14.48
C GLU A 485 -2.82 -32.18 14.50
N SER A 486 -1.64 -32.68 14.11
CA SER A 486 -1.36 -34.14 14.10
C SER A 486 -1.58 -34.74 15.48
N ALA A 487 -2.25 -35.90 15.54
CA ALA A 487 -2.46 -36.65 16.78
C ALA A 487 -1.15 -37.16 17.44
N ALA A 488 -0.02 -37.13 16.69
CA ALA A 488 1.31 -37.43 17.23
C ALA A 488 1.86 -36.31 18.13
N ASN A 489 1.30 -35.12 18.05
CA ASN A 489 1.72 -33.94 18.81
C ASN A 489 1.07 -33.90 20.19
N THR A 490 1.68 -33.15 21.12
CA THR A 490 1.11 -32.92 22.45
C THR A 490 0.63 -31.48 22.57
N LEU A 491 -0.64 -31.32 22.90
CA LEU A 491 -1.24 -30.03 23.26
C LEU A 491 -1.42 -29.97 24.75
N SER A 492 -1.14 -28.83 25.37
CA SER A 492 -1.37 -28.61 26.78
C SER A 492 -1.80 -27.17 27.12
N GLY A 493 -2.31 -26.94 28.31
CA GLY A 493 -2.93 -25.67 28.68
C GLY A 493 -4.21 -25.46 27.85
N ASN A 494 -4.36 -24.26 27.28
CA ASN A 494 -5.53 -23.90 26.48
C ASN A 494 -5.40 -24.27 24.98
N ALA A 495 -4.25 -24.80 24.55
CA ALA A 495 -3.99 -25.14 23.16
C ALA A 495 -5.03 -26.12 22.60
N SER A 496 -5.59 -25.82 21.45
CA SER A 496 -6.61 -26.68 20.80
C SER A 496 -6.58 -26.56 19.28
N VAL A 497 -7.05 -27.62 18.63
CA VAL A 497 -7.21 -27.65 17.15
C VAL A 497 -8.42 -26.82 16.75
N ALA A 498 -8.27 -25.99 15.73
CA ALA A 498 -9.31 -25.16 15.14
C ALA A 498 -9.33 -25.27 13.60
N GLY A 499 -10.45 -24.96 12.98
CA GLY A 499 -10.57 -24.88 11.51
C GLY A 499 -9.81 -23.68 10.96
N CYS A 500 -9.24 -23.84 9.73
CA CYS A 500 -8.52 -22.80 9.03
C CYS A 500 -8.48 -23.12 7.52
N ASP A 501 -9.29 -22.45 6.71
CA ASP A 501 -9.39 -22.74 5.27
C ASP A 501 -8.09 -22.44 4.50
N ALA A 502 -7.29 -21.48 4.98
CA ALA A 502 -6.01 -21.11 4.38
C ALA A 502 -4.83 -21.97 4.84
N CYS A 503 -5.04 -22.83 5.84
CA CYS A 503 -4.00 -23.67 6.42
C CYS A 503 -3.90 -25.04 5.73
N SER A 504 -2.75 -25.68 5.87
CA SER A 504 -2.53 -27.06 5.45
C SER A 504 -3.52 -27.99 6.16
N GLY A 505 -4.10 -28.95 5.44
CA GLY A 505 -5.09 -29.84 6.03
C GLY A 505 -6.40 -29.21 6.51
N GLY A 506 -6.58 -27.88 6.28
CA GLY A 506 -7.77 -27.14 6.69
C GLY A 506 -7.84 -26.87 8.20
N LYS A 507 -6.73 -26.99 8.93
CA LYS A 507 -6.69 -26.89 10.40
C LYS A 507 -5.44 -26.17 10.87
N LYS A 508 -5.50 -25.70 12.14
CA LYS A 508 -4.39 -25.10 12.86
C LYS A 508 -4.50 -25.41 14.35
N VAL A 509 -3.43 -25.22 15.10
CA VAL A 509 -3.47 -25.21 16.56
C VAL A 509 -3.49 -23.76 17.04
N GLY A 510 -4.57 -23.37 17.68
CA GLY A 510 -4.80 -22.06 18.26
C GLY A 510 -4.99 -22.13 19.77
N ASN A 511 -5.51 -21.01 20.33
CA ASN A 511 -5.69 -20.84 21.76
C ASN A 511 -4.38 -20.99 22.56
N LEU A 512 -3.26 -20.65 21.93
CA LEU A 512 -1.95 -20.63 22.56
C LEU A 512 -1.79 -19.36 23.41
N TYR A 513 -2.36 -19.38 24.62
CA TYR A 513 -2.27 -18.27 25.57
C TYR A 513 -2.15 -18.79 27.00
N THR A 514 -1.54 -18.00 27.89
CA THR A 514 -1.41 -18.24 29.31
C THR A 514 -1.05 -19.70 29.65
N GLY A 515 0.15 -20.14 29.25
CA GLY A 515 0.65 -21.50 29.44
C GLY A 515 0.19 -22.52 28.40
N GLY A 516 -0.49 -22.08 27.33
CA GLY A 516 -0.82 -22.92 26.19
C GLY A 516 0.45 -23.35 25.44
N LYS A 517 0.57 -24.64 25.11
CA LYS A 517 1.74 -25.21 24.44
C LYS A 517 1.32 -26.18 23.34
N LEU A 518 2.05 -26.07 22.23
CA LEU A 518 2.08 -27.07 21.16
C LEU A 518 3.46 -27.70 21.12
N ARG A 519 3.54 -29.04 21.20
CA ARG A 519 4.79 -29.77 21.08
C ARG A 519 4.71 -30.78 19.95
N PHE A 520 5.57 -30.61 18.95
CA PHE A 520 5.87 -31.62 17.94
C PHE A 520 6.81 -32.67 18.53
N ASN A 521 6.44 -33.95 18.52
CA ASN A 521 7.15 -35.00 19.26
C ASN A 521 8.23 -35.75 18.46
N ASP A 522 8.04 -35.96 17.17
CA ASP A 522 8.90 -36.84 16.36
C ASP A 522 9.48 -36.11 15.14
N VAL A 523 10.13 -34.98 15.38
CA VAL A 523 10.81 -34.22 14.34
C VAL A 523 12.16 -34.85 14.02
N THR A 524 12.30 -35.50 12.88
CA THR A 524 13.52 -36.25 12.52
C THR A 524 14.43 -35.47 11.59
N VAL A 525 15.74 -35.47 11.93
CA VAL A 525 16.80 -34.95 11.06
C VAL A 525 17.97 -35.97 10.97
N LYS A 526 18.77 -35.85 9.91
CA LYS A 526 19.83 -36.85 9.63
C LYS A 526 21.15 -36.55 10.33
N LYS A 527 21.40 -35.30 10.79
CA LYS A 527 22.66 -34.82 11.37
C LYS A 527 22.38 -33.82 12.47
N ASP A 528 23.34 -33.69 13.40
CA ASP A 528 23.38 -32.58 14.34
C ASP A 528 23.61 -31.26 13.58
N GLY A 529 22.93 -30.19 14.01
CA GLY A 529 23.16 -28.87 13.42
C GLY A 529 22.13 -27.82 13.83
N ILE A 530 22.35 -26.59 13.34
CA ILE A 530 21.37 -25.52 13.41
C ILE A 530 20.52 -25.57 12.13
N TYR A 531 19.22 -25.78 12.29
CA TYR A 531 18.28 -25.90 11.20
C TYR A 531 17.42 -24.64 11.08
N THR A 532 17.22 -24.19 9.84
CA THR A 532 16.25 -23.14 9.53
C THR A 532 14.88 -23.80 9.34
N VAL A 533 14.08 -23.81 10.39
CA VAL A 533 12.74 -24.40 10.39
C VAL A 533 11.75 -23.34 9.96
N GLN A 534 11.02 -23.60 8.88
CA GLN A 534 9.92 -22.73 8.46
C GLN A 534 8.68 -23.07 9.29
N VAL A 535 8.01 -22.05 9.82
CA VAL A 535 6.78 -22.16 10.60
C VAL A 535 5.67 -21.45 9.85
N ALA A 536 4.68 -22.21 9.40
CA ALA A 536 3.46 -21.64 8.86
C ALA A 536 2.50 -21.32 10.01
N TYR A 537 1.92 -20.13 10.00
CA TYR A 537 1.14 -19.59 11.11
C TYR A 537 0.07 -18.60 10.64
N VAL A 538 -0.87 -18.31 11.54
CA VAL A 538 -1.90 -17.28 11.39
C VAL A 538 -1.89 -16.38 12.61
N SER A 539 -1.86 -15.07 12.41
CA SER A 539 -1.92 -14.10 13.51
C SER A 539 -2.49 -12.75 13.05
N GLY A 540 -3.64 -12.35 13.55
CA GLY A 540 -4.21 -11.02 13.25
C GLY A 540 -3.33 -9.88 13.75
N ASP A 541 -2.58 -10.10 14.84
CA ASP A 541 -1.65 -9.16 15.46
C ASP A 541 -0.21 -9.68 15.39
N ALA A 542 0.78 -8.80 15.51
CA ALA A 542 2.15 -9.24 15.75
C ALA A 542 2.27 -9.88 17.14
N ARG A 543 2.79 -11.11 17.22
CA ARG A 543 2.89 -11.87 18.46
C ARG A 543 4.26 -12.51 18.62
N SER A 544 4.61 -12.84 19.87
CA SER A 544 5.83 -13.59 20.17
C SER A 544 5.48 -14.90 20.85
N VAL A 545 6.31 -15.92 20.63
CA VAL A 545 6.20 -17.23 21.28
C VAL A 545 7.58 -17.77 21.58
N THR A 546 7.76 -18.40 22.73
CA THR A 546 9.02 -19.09 23.03
C THR A 546 9.07 -20.42 22.27
N VAL A 547 10.10 -20.59 21.43
CA VAL A 547 10.33 -21.82 20.69
C VAL A 547 11.52 -22.56 21.28
N LEU A 548 11.30 -23.84 21.65
CA LEU A 548 12.32 -24.71 22.24
C LEU A 548 12.54 -25.93 21.36
N SER A 549 13.79 -26.37 21.23
CA SER A 549 14.12 -27.69 20.69
C SER A 549 14.63 -28.61 21.81
N ASN A 550 14.08 -29.81 21.90
CA ASN A 550 14.42 -30.81 22.91
C ASN A 550 14.28 -30.24 24.35
N SER A 551 15.32 -30.39 25.18
CA SER A 551 15.38 -29.84 26.56
C SER A 551 16.21 -28.54 26.61
N GLY A 552 16.47 -27.89 25.48
CA GLY A 552 17.24 -26.65 25.43
C GLY A 552 16.51 -25.44 26.01
N ASN A 553 17.23 -24.35 26.19
CA ASN A 553 16.62 -23.05 26.47
C ASN A 553 15.85 -22.58 25.24
N GLY A 554 14.64 -22.04 25.46
CA GLY A 554 13.86 -21.45 24.39
C GLY A 554 14.34 -20.05 24.02
N THR A 555 14.11 -19.68 22.77
CA THR A 555 14.23 -18.31 22.29
C THR A 555 12.83 -17.72 22.07
N SER A 556 12.66 -16.45 22.41
CA SER A 556 11.44 -15.73 22.06
C SER A 556 11.53 -15.31 20.61
N GLU A 557 10.64 -15.83 19.79
CA GLU A 557 10.58 -15.57 18.36
C GLU A 557 9.39 -14.65 18.04
N LYS A 558 9.61 -13.60 17.24
CA LYS A 558 8.57 -12.66 16.81
C LYS A 558 7.91 -13.18 15.55
N PHE A 559 6.58 -13.24 15.55
CA PHE A 559 5.73 -13.60 14.43
C PHE A 559 4.95 -12.35 14.00
N PRO A 560 5.31 -11.74 12.87
CA PRO A 560 4.60 -10.57 12.34
C PRO A 560 3.11 -10.85 12.12
N SER A 561 2.29 -9.81 12.12
CA SER A 561 0.88 -9.94 11.74
C SER A 561 0.73 -10.51 10.33
N THR A 562 -0.25 -11.40 10.14
CA THR A 562 -0.67 -11.91 8.82
C THR A 562 -1.79 -11.04 8.21
N GLY A 563 -2.19 -9.99 8.90
CA GLY A 563 -3.24 -9.06 8.51
C GLY A 563 -4.65 -9.44 8.93
N ASP A 564 -4.87 -10.71 9.29
CA ASP A 564 -6.14 -11.24 9.81
C ASP A 564 -5.95 -12.65 10.39
N TRP A 565 -7.03 -13.21 10.97
CA TRP A 565 -7.03 -14.58 11.54
C TRP A 565 -7.36 -15.69 10.53
N SER A 566 -7.41 -15.37 9.24
CA SER A 566 -7.72 -16.29 8.14
C SER A 566 -6.61 -16.41 7.09
N THR A 567 -5.59 -15.55 7.15
CA THR A 567 -4.44 -15.56 6.23
C THR A 567 -3.26 -16.30 6.86
N ALA A 568 -2.76 -17.35 6.18
CA ALA A 568 -1.56 -18.08 6.62
C ALA A 568 -0.30 -17.49 5.98
N GLU A 569 0.76 -17.37 6.79
CA GLU A 569 2.08 -16.90 6.38
C GLU A 569 3.18 -17.78 6.95
N THR A 570 4.42 -17.57 6.52
CA THR A 570 5.56 -18.37 6.96
C THR A 570 6.70 -17.47 7.44
N VAL A 571 7.23 -17.78 8.62
CA VAL A 571 8.47 -17.22 9.15
C VAL A 571 9.43 -18.35 9.48
N SER A 572 10.72 -18.10 9.49
CA SER A 572 11.74 -19.13 9.80
C SER A 572 12.38 -18.86 11.15
N VAL A 573 12.57 -19.91 11.93
CA VAL A 573 13.28 -19.92 13.22
C VAL A 573 14.53 -20.80 13.15
N GLN A 574 15.56 -20.46 13.92
CA GLN A 574 16.81 -21.20 13.99
C GLN A 574 16.81 -22.15 15.19
N LEU A 575 16.84 -23.45 14.95
CA LEU A 575 16.77 -24.46 16.00
C LEU A 575 17.95 -25.44 15.96
N ALA A 576 18.56 -25.68 17.12
CA ALA A 576 19.57 -26.72 17.26
C ALA A 576 18.88 -28.09 17.36
N LEU A 577 19.02 -28.92 16.33
CA LEU A 577 18.45 -30.28 16.29
C LEU A 577 19.57 -31.32 16.29
N LYS A 578 19.28 -32.49 16.87
CA LYS A 578 20.16 -33.67 16.94
C LYS A 578 19.77 -34.70 15.89
N ALA A 579 20.74 -35.46 15.40
CA ALA A 579 20.44 -36.59 14.53
C ALA A 579 19.45 -37.58 15.18
N GLY A 580 18.44 -37.97 14.45
CA GLY A 580 17.32 -38.79 14.96
C GLY A 580 16.10 -37.94 15.33
N SER A 581 15.30 -38.42 16.29
CA SER A 581 14.05 -37.76 16.72
C SER A 581 14.33 -36.60 17.68
N ASN A 582 13.61 -35.50 17.48
CA ASN A 582 13.66 -34.27 18.27
C ASN A 582 12.25 -33.86 18.68
N THR A 583 12.14 -32.99 19.65
CA THR A 583 10.91 -32.27 19.96
C THR A 583 11.08 -30.77 19.66
N ILE A 584 10.02 -30.14 19.15
CA ILE A 584 9.93 -28.68 19.00
C ILE A 584 8.69 -28.22 19.73
N THR A 585 8.85 -27.30 20.67
CA THR A 585 7.74 -26.79 21.50
C THR A 585 7.56 -25.31 21.26
N PHE A 586 6.32 -24.89 21.03
CA PHE A 586 5.85 -23.51 21.04
C PHE A 586 5.17 -23.29 22.39
N ASP A 587 5.68 -22.37 23.19
CA ASP A 587 5.22 -22.07 24.56
C ASP A 587 4.80 -20.60 24.66
N SER A 588 3.52 -20.34 24.86
CA SER A 588 3.00 -18.98 24.97
C SER A 588 3.44 -18.23 26.23
N GLY A 589 3.98 -18.93 27.23
CA GLY A 589 4.27 -18.33 28.53
C GLY A 589 3.03 -17.69 29.16
N SER A 590 3.14 -16.41 29.56
CA SER A 590 2.01 -15.64 30.10
C SER A 590 1.23 -14.85 29.05
N GLY A 591 1.72 -14.81 27.80
CA GLY A 591 1.16 -14.00 26.71
C GLY A 591 0.26 -14.77 25.77
N TYR A 592 -0.01 -14.16 24.63
CA TYR A 592 -0.71 -14.74 23.48
C TYR A 592 0.29 -15.04 22.39
N ALA A 593 0.30 -16.27 21.86
CA ALA A 593 1.12 -16.71 20.73
C ALA A 593 0.29 -16.71 19.42
N PRO A 594 0.94 -16.76 18.25
CA PRO A 594 0.25 -17.01 16.98
C PRO A 594 -0.38 -18.39 16.94
N ASP A 595 -1.38 -18.60 16.10
CA ASP A 595 -1.89 -19.93 15.79
C ASP A 595 -0.92 -20.61 14.82
N ILE A 596 -0.58 -21.87 15.06
CA ILE A 596 0.41 -22.61 14.26
C ILE A 596 -0.31 -23.60 13.33
N ASP A 597 0.03 -23.52 12.02
CA ASP A 597 -0.43 -24.44 10.97
C ASP A 597 0.48 -25.67 10.90
N LYS A 598 1.75 -25.46 10.57
CA LYS A 598 2.74 -26.54 10.46
C LYS A 598 4.17 -26.03 10.58
N ILE A 599 5.09 -26.97 10.70
CA ILE A 599 6.51 -26.71 10.55
C ILE A 599 7.08 -27.48 9.35
N VAL A 600 8.05 -26.87 8.65
CA VAL A 600 8.78 -27.50 7.54
C VAL A 600 10.27 -27.53 7.90
N VAL A 601 10.81 -28.72 8.07
CA VAL A 601 12.17 -28.95 8.56
C VAL A 601 13.05 -29.45 7.42
N PRO A 602 14.11 -28.69 7.02
CA PRO A 602 15.08 -29.13 6.05
C PRO A 602 15.75 -30.45 6.48
N GLN A 603 16.09 -31.31 5.52
CA GLN A 603 16.77 -32.58 5.79
C GLN A 603 18.30 -32.45 5.73
N SER A 604 18.83 -31.26 5.41
CA SER A 604 20.26 -30.92 5.41
C SER A 604 20.47 -29.52 5.96
N VAL A 605 21.56 -29.32 6.63
CA VAL A 605 22.07 -28.04 7.13
C VAL A 605 23.02 -27.37 6.12
#